data_02dc4c31220da006b0227ee85f3c6a83
#
_entry.id   02dc4c31220da006b0227ee85f3c6a83
#
_cell.length_a   1.000
_cell.length_b   1.000
_cell.length_c   1.000
_cell.angle_alpha   90.00
_cell.angle_beta   90.00
_cell.angle_gamma   90.00
#
_symmetry.space_group_name_H-M   'P 1'
#
loop_
_entity.id
_entity.type
_entity.pdbx_description
1 polymer ?
#
loop_
_entity_poly.entity_id
_entity_poly.type
_entity_poly.pdbx_seq_one_letter_code
_entity_poly.pdbx_strand_id
1 'polypeptide(L)'
;MEDLLIQTLSAFGYPVRLQGSFLPDEPYPDDFFTFWNNDSYGNSYYDNVEASTVFSYDVNFYSIDPTRVYTKLREAAAALKLAGFIVSGDGYSVSSDEDSHDGRGINVLYRRENNGN
;
A
#
# COMPACT_ATOMS: atom_id res chain seq x y z
N MET A 1 -0.93 -8.64 -8.93
CA MET A 1 -1.68 -7.64 -8.16
C MET A 1 -0.78 -6.55 -7.59
N GLU A 2 0.37 -6.93 -7.15
CA GLU A 2 1.40 -5.99 -6.68
C GLU A 2 1.78 -4.98 -7.77
N ASP A 3 1.83 -5.41 -9.03
CA ASP A 3 2.13 -4.53 -10.15
C ASP A 3 1.12 -3.38 -10.26
N LEU A 4 -0.16 -3.68 -10.07
CA LEU A 4 -1.21 -2.66 -10.10
C LEU A 4 -1.04 -1.67 -8.95
N LEU A 5 -0.70 -2.18 -7.76
CA LEU A 5 -0.45 -1.35 -6.60
C LEU A 5 0.71 -0.39 -6.86
N ILE A 6 1.84 -0.92 -7.32
CA ILE A 6 3.03 -0.13 -7.61
C ILE A 6 2.74 0.90 -8.69
N GLN A 7 2.05 0.50 -9.76
CA GLN A 7 1.71 1.38 -10.86
C GLN A 7 0.83 2.54 -10.39
N THR A 8 -0.17 2.25 -9.57
CA THR A 8 -1.07 3.26 -9.05
C THR A 8 -0.34 4.27 -8.17
N LEU A 9 0.51 3.78 -7.26
CA LEU A 9 1.26 4.65 -6.36
C LEU A 9 2.35 5.44 -7.11
N SER A 10 2.99 4.83 -8.09
CA SER A 10 4.07 5.48 -8.86
C SER A 10 3.57 6.68 -9.65
N ALA A 11 2.28 6.73 -9.97
CA ALA A 11 1.70 7.86 -10.70
C ALA A 11 1.79 9.17 -9.94
N PHE A 12 2.02 9.14 -8.64
CA PHE A 12 2.19 10.35 -7.83
C PHE A 12 3.58 10.98 -7.98
N GLY A 13 4.53 10.27 -8.61
CA GLY A 13 5.86 10.80 -8.86
C GLY A 13 6.87 10.60 -7.74
N TYR A 14 6.49 9.89 -6.68
CA TYR A 14 7.39 9.58 -5.57
C TYR A 14 7.90 8.14 -5.69
N PRO A 15 9.10 7.86 -5.14
CA PRO A 15 9.57 6.48 -5.09
C PRO A 15 8.58 5.56 -4.37
N VAL A 16 8.45 4.34 -4.87
CA VAL A 16 7.63 3.28 -4.26
C VAL A 16 8.55 2.10 -3.99
N ARG A 17 8.70 1.74 -2.73
CA ARG A 17 9.66 0.72 -2.31
C ARG A 17 8.98 -0.34 -1.46
N LEU A 18 9.47 -1.56 -1.55
CA LEU A 18 9.09 -2.61 -0.60
C LEU A 18 9.58 -2.20 0.79
N GLN A 19 8.73 -2.34 1.80
CA GLN A 19 9.08 -1.98 3.16
C GLN A 19 10.32 -2.77 3.60
N GLY A 20 11.27 -2.07 4.20
CA GLY A 20 12.52 -2.68 4.64
C GLY A 20 13.55 -2.87 3.54
N SER A 21 13.31 -2.38 2.32
CA SER A 21 14.24 -2.57 1.21
C SER A 21 15.34 -1.52 1.12
N PHE A 22 15.31 -0.48 1.96
CA PHE A 22 16.38 0.49 1.99
C PHE A 22 17.62 -0.11 2.64
N LEU A 23 18.78 0.17 2.04
CA LEU A 23 20.05 -0.26 2.62
C LEU A 23 20.36 0.59 3.85
N PRO A 24 21.17 0.08 4.81
CA PRO A 24 21.42 0.81 6.06
C PRO A 24 21.96 2.23 5.90
N ASP A 25 22.77 2.46 4.86
CA ASP A 25 23.36 3.78 4.58
C ASP A 25 22.75 4.47 3.37
N GLU A 26 21.65 3.93 2.85
CA GLU A 26 20.93 4.55 1.75
C GLU A 26 20.12 5.74 2.26
N PRO A 27 20.29 6.94 1.70
CA PRO A 27 19.54 8.10 2.17
C PRO A 27 18.07 7.96 1.81
N TYR A 28 17.18 8.35 2.73
CA TYR A 28 15.76 8.35 2.47
C TYR A 28 15.38 9.52 1.56
N PRO A 29 14.54 9.29 0.55
CA PRO A 29 13.92 10.39 -0.20
C PRO A 29 13.10 11.27 0.74
N ASP A 30 12.88 12.53 0.35
CA ASP A 30 12.03 13.43 1.13
C ASP A 30 10.60 12.92 1.26
N ASP A 31 10.10 12.30 0.21
CA ASP A 31 8.76 11.73 0.14
C ASP A 31 8.84 10.39 -0.57
N PHE A 32 8.18 9.38 -0.01
CA PHE A 32 8.15 8.07 -0.65
C PHE A 32 7.05 7.19 -0.06
N PHE A 33 6.62 6.21 -0.86
CA PHE A 33 5.70 5.17 -0.43
C PHE A 33 6.46 3.89 -0.12
N THR A 34 5.97 3.13 0.86
CA THR A 34 6.38 1.74 1.04
C THR A 34 5.13 0.87 1.02
N PHE A 35 5.33 -0.39 0.73
CA PHE A 35 4.24 -1.37 0.77
C PHE A 35 4.77 -2.69 1.32
N TRP A 36 3.85 -3.45 1.88
CA TRP A 36 4.13 -4.78 2.41
C TRP A 36 2.97 -5.70 2.09
N ASN A 37 3.27 -6.88 1.58
CA ASN A 37 2.25 -7.89 1.30
C ASN A 37 1.96 -8.68 2.58
N ASN A 38 0.72 -8.63 3.05
CA ASN A 38 0.29 -9.33 4.26
C ASN A 38 -0.19 -10.74 3.99
N ASP A 39 0.29 -11.36 2.93
CA ASP A 39 -0.17 -12.63 2.42
C ASP A 39 -1.43 -12.50 1.59
N SER A 40 -1.54 -13.41 0.65
CA SER A 40 -2.73 -13.56 -0.16
C SER A 40 -3.44 -14.84 0.28
N TYR A 41 -4.75 -14.81 0.35
CA TYR A 41 -5.51 -15.97 0.80
C TYR A 41 -6.81 -16.09 0.02
N GLY A 42 -7.31 -17.33 -0.03
CA GLY A 42 -8.64 -17.59 -0.56
C GLY A 42 -9.67 -17.28 0.50
N ASN A 43 -10.69 -16.53 0.14
CA ASN A 43 -11.73 -16.12 1.09
C ASN A 43 -13.07 -16.82 0.85
N SER A 44 -13.14 -17.72 -0.09
CA SER A 44 -14.37 -18.47 -0.37
C SER A 44 -13.99 -19.88 -0.78
N TYR A 45 -14.21 -20.83 0.11
CA TYR A 45 -13.91 -22.23 -0.13
C TYR A 45 -15.22 -23.01 -0.07
N TYR A 46 -15.64 -23.51 -1.22
CA TYR A 46 -16.81 -24.40 -1.32
C TYR A 46 -16.40 -25.58 -2.18
N ASP A 47 -16.68 -26.77 -1.70
CA ASP A 47 -16.34 -28.01 -2.41
C ASP A 47 -14.86 -28.08 -2.77
N ASN A 48 -14.01 -27.57 -1.89
CA ASN A 48 -12.56 -27.54 -2.07
C ASN A 48 -12.11 -26.71 -3.27
N VAL A 49 -12.96 -25.79 -3.72
CA VAL A 49 -12.60 -24.87 -4.82
C VAL A 49 -12.54 -23.45 -4.26
N GLU A 50 -11.40 -22.83 -4.46
CA GLU A 50 -11.21 -21.45 -4.07
C GLU A 50 -11.90 -20.54 -5.08
N ALA A 51 -12.92 -19.79 -4.63
CA ALA A 51 -13.72 -18.95 -5.50
C ALA A 51 -13.10 -17.59 -5.77
N SER A 52 -12.32 -17.08 -4.83
CA SER A 52 -11.63 -15.80 -4.99
C SER A 52 -10.37 -15.76 -4.14
N THR A 53 -9.47 -14.87 -4.52
CA THR A 53 -8.24 -14.61 -3.77
C THR A 53 -8.28 -13.16 -3.28
N VAL A 54 -7.96 -12.97 -2.01
CA VAL A 54 -7.85 -11.63 -1.42
C VAL A 54 -6.37 -11.33 -1.24
N PHE A 55 -5.95 -10.20 -1.81
CA PHE A 55 -4.60 -9.67 -1.62
C PHE A 55 -4.68 -8.54 -0.61
N SER A 56 -3.83 -8.58 0.41
CA SER A 56 -3.82 -7.58 1.48
C SER A 56 -2.45 -6.91 1.51
N TYR A 57 -2.45 -5.58 1.49
CA TYR A 57 -1.22 -4.81 1.53
C TYR A 57 -1.31 -3.71 2.58
N ASP A 58 -0.21 -3.48 3.27
CA ASP A 58 -0.02 -2.26 4.03
C ASP A 58 0.71 -1.27 3.14
N VAL A 59 0.16 -0.07 3.03
CA VAL A 59 0.73 1.01 2.24
C VAL A 59 1.03 2.16 3.17
N ASN A 60 2.28 2.60 3.20
CA ASN A 60 2.70 3.71 4.04
C ASN A 60 3.25 4.83 3.17
N PHE A 61 3.03 6.06 3.59
CA PHE A 61 3.65 7.22 2.98
C PHE A 61 4.46 7.96 4.04
N TYR A 62 5.68 8.29 3.68
CA TYR A 62 6.60 9.02 4.56
C TYR A 62 6.97 10.33 3.90
N SER A 63 7.03 11.40 4.68
CA SER A 63 7.39 12.71 4.17
C SER A 63 8.06 13.54 5.25
N ILE A 64 8.95 14.43 4.83
CA ILE A 64 9.52 15.44 5.72
C ILE A 64 8.49 16.54 6.04
N ASP A 65 7.38 16.59 5.30
CA ASP A 65 6.30 17.55 5.51
C ASP A 65 5.11 16.84 6.15
N PRO A 66 4.78 17.10 7.43
CA PRO A 66 3.68 16.42 8.11
C PRO A 66 2.33 16.61 7.43
N THR A 67 2.09 17.76 6.82
CA THR A 67 0.84 18.01 6.09
C THR A 67 0.74 17.13 4.85
N ARG A 68 1.85 16.97 4.14
CA ARG A 68 1.89 16.15 2.93
C ARG A 68 1.62 14.68 3.24
N VAL A 69 2.01 14.21 4.41
CA VAL A 69 1.72 12.83 4.84
C VAL A 69 0.22 12.55 4.77
N TYR A 70 -0.59 13.48 5.28
CA TYR A 70 -2.04 13.32 5.27
C TYR A 70 -2.63 13.48 3.87
N THR A 71 -2.23 14.54 3.17
CA THR A 71 -2.85 14.88 1.89
C THR A 71 -2.51 13.84 0.82
N LYS A 72 -1.25 13.43 0.74
CA LYS A 72 -0.84 12.48 -0.30
C LYS A 72 -1.34 11.07 -0.02
N LEU A 73 -1.38 10.65 1.22
CA LEU A 73 -1.95 9.34 1.53
C LEU A 73 -3.44 9.29 1.21
N ARG A 74 -4.17 10.39 1.49
CA ARG A 74 -5.59 10.49 1.15
C ARG A 74 -5.80 10.41 -0.36
N GLU A 75 -4.96 11.12 -1.12
CA GLU A 75 -5.03 11.07 -2.59
C GLU A 75 -4.70 9.67 -3.09
N ALA A 76 -3.71 9.02 -2.50
CA ALA A 76 -3.34 7.65 -2.86
C ALA A 76 -4.49 6.68 -2.56
N ALA A 77 -5.15 6.84 -1.42
CA ALA A 77 -6.31 6.01 -1.08
C ALA A 77 -7.42 6.15 -2.11
N ALA A 78 -7.69 7.39 -2.55
CA ALA A 78 -8.69 7.63 -3.58
C ALA A 78 -8.31 6.99 -4.92
N ALA A 79 -7.05 7.09 -5.31
CA ALA A 79 -6.56 6.47 -6.54
C ALA A 79 -6.64 4.95 -6.48
N LEU A 80 -6.32 4.37 -5.32
CA LEU A 80 -6.40 2.91 -5.13
C LEU A 80 -7.84 2.43 -5.21
N LYS A 81 -8.79 3.19 -4.64
CA LYS A 81 -10.22 2.85 -4.75
C LYS A 81 -10.66 2.86 -6.22
N LEU A 82 -10.22 3.84 -6.99
CA LEU A 82 -10.54 3.89 -8.41
C LEU A 82 -9.93 2.73 -9.18
N ALA A 83 -8.79 2.23 -8.74
CA ALA A 83 -8.12 1.07 -9.36
C ALA A 83 -8.75 -0.26 -8.94
N GLY A 84 -9.71 -0.24 -8.01
CA GLY A 84 -10.42 -1.44 -7.58
C GLY A 84 -10.05 -1.96 -6.21
N PHE A 85 -9.16 -1.29 -5.49
CA PHE A 85 -8.80 -1.69 -4.14
C PHE A 85 -9.86 -1.26 -3.13
N ILE A 86 -9.99 -2.04 -2.08
CA ILE A 86 -10.84 -1.71 -0.94
C ILE A 86 -9.94 -1.09 0.11
N VAL A 87 -10.23 0.14 0.51
CA VAL A 87 -9.44 0.87 1.50
C VAL A 87 -10.26 1.01 2.77
N SER A 88 -9.69 0.58 3.89
CA SER A 88 -10.38 0.64 5.18
C SER A 88 -9.92 1.85 5.98
N GLY A 89 -10.88 2.67 6.43
CA GLY A 89 -10.61 3.78 7.33
C GLY A 89 -9.83 4.93 6.69
N ASP A 90 -9.34 5.82 7.54
CA ASP A 90 -8.64 7.04 7.11
C ASP A 90 -7.12 6.95 7.29
N GLY A 91 -6.65 5.77 7.68
CA GLY A 91 -5.24 5.57 7.91
C GLY A 91 -4.86 5.70 9.40
N TYR A 92 -3.61 5.44 9.66
CA TYR A 92 -3.06 5.44 11.02
C TYR A 92 -1.60 5.90 10.98
N SER A 93 -1.14 6.45 12.09
CA SER A 93 0.25 6.90 12.20
C SER A 93 1.18 5.70 12.22
N VAL A 94 2.29 5.80 11.50
CA VAL A 94 3.36 4.80 11.54
C VAL A 94 4.66 5.49 11.90
N SER A 95 5.52 4.78 12.61
CA SER A 95 6.82 5.30 12.98
C SER A 95 7.77 5.27 11.80
N SER A 96 8.61 6.30 11.70
CA SER A 96 9.68 6.34 10.73
C SER A 96 11.00 6.03 11.44
N ASP A 97 11.93 5.38 10.73
CA ASP A 97 13.27 5.13 11.25
C ASP A 97 14.11 6.41 11.27
N GLU A 98 13.66 7.44 10.56
CA GLU A 98 14.34 8.73 10.50
C GLU A 98 13.48 9.79 11.20
N ASP A 99 14.09 10.53 12.12
CA ASP A 99 13.40 11.59 12.87
C ASP A 99 12.87 12.71 11.97
N SER A 100 13.48 12.86 10.81
CA SER A 100 13.10 13.90 9.84
C SER A 100 11.79 13.62 9.13
N HIS A 101 11.29 12.37 9.20
CA HIS A 101 10.11 11.94 8.45
C HIS A 101 8.96 11.60 9.38
N ASP A 102 7.77 11.97 8.96
CA ASP A 102 6.54 11.46 9.54
C ASP A 102 5.95 10.42 8.60
N GLY A 103 5.23 9.47 9.16
CA GLY A 103 4.62 8.40 8.39
C GLY A 103 3.16 8.18 8.73
N ARG A 104 2.41 7.73 7.73
CA ARG A 104 1.02 7.34 7.90
C ARG A 104 0.73 6.19 6.96
N GLY A 105 -0.07 5.24 7.41
CA GLY A 105 -0.34 4.03 6.66
C GLY A 105 -1.81 3.74 6.51
N ILE A 106 -2.14 2.93 5.51
CA ILE A 106 -3.46 2.37 5.29
C ILE A 106 -3.32 0.90 4.95
N ASN A 107 -4.38 0.14 5.21
CA ASN A 107 -4.48 -1.23 4.76
C ASN A 107 -5.41 -1.27 3.56
N VAL A 108 -4.99 -1.94 2.49
CA VAL A 108 -5.78 -2.06 1.28
C VAL A 108 -5.93 -3.52 0.90
N LEU A 109 -7.08 -3.85 0.36
CA LEU A 109 -7.41 -5.20 -0.06
C LEU A 109 -7.80 -5.17 -1.54
N TYR A 110 -7.47 -6.25 -2.23
CA TYR A 110 -7.93 -6.45 -3.60
C TYR A 110 -8.44 -7.87 -3.74
N ARG A 111 -9.67 -7.99 -4.20
CA ARG A 111 -10.31 -9.28 -4.39
C ARG A 111 -10.31 -9.64 -5.87
N ARG A 112 -9.71 -10.76 -6.20
CA ARG A 112 -9.72 -11.28 -7.55
C ARG A 112 -10.56 -12.55 -7.60
N GLU A 113 -11.52 -12.58 -8.53
CA GLU A 113 -12.33 -13.77 -8.74
C GLU A 113 -11.51 -14.84 -9.45
N ASN A 114 -11.57 -16.05 -8.92
CA ASN A 114 -10.92 -17.22 -9.50
C ASN A 114 -12.01 -18.08 -10.16
N ASN A 115 -12.53 -17.61 -11.26
CA ASN A 115 -13.68 -18.26 -11.88
C ASN A 115 -13.32 -19.21 -13.02
N GLY A 116 -12.07 -19.55 -13.15
CA GLY A 116 -11.63 -20.52 -14.11
C GLY A 116 -11.45 -20.01 -15.54
N ASN A 117 -11.55 -18.72 -15.75
CA ASN A 117 -11.39 -18.14 -17.08
C ASN A 117 -10.08 -17.41 -17.21
#